data_9c3393144e516b366f9e40cea32a69c7
#
_entry.id   9c3393144e516b366f9e40cea32a69c7
#
_cell.length_a   1.000
_cell.length_b   1.000
_cell.length_c   1.000
_cell.angle_alpha   90.00
_cell.angle_beta   90.00
_cell.angle_gamma   90.00
#
_symmetry.space_group_name_H-M   'P 1'
#
loop_
_entity.id
_entity.type
_entity.pdbx_description
1 polymer ?
#
loop_
_entity_poly.entity_id
_entity_poly.type
_entity_poly.pdbx_seq_one_letter_code
_entity_poly.pdbx_strand_id
1 'polypeptide(L)'
;MNKKQILCTGLSLALLLSSVITTPASITAGKYFKIQYIHSKKKVKKKAINARYNNKVISTKIPGYIEGSTSMYSAYWIFGHCSSLGTKYSYSSSKKRVTLQRNSQKLVMTLNSRTATLNGKKFTLPSAPRKIRYIAKKKNYIMVPGDIVAKKLGLNYSWNNRLLSGVISKGSTDKPAPSNPSNTKPQASNPSGSTTKITASESDYSIRIKKPDGLSSSSISSNDDYWNKQLQIIIDGDYRNFFNTASNRTIKDSLTYKVSYLNGKTYINLITSAIKGFSVTQTDSYIYVKYAAPKDMFYRIIVIDAGHGGKDSGATGNGYIEKNMTLKIVQNIKTNFDSDPLYKVYYTRLSDWYPTLTERYDLANTVNADRFLSVHINSADSASAKGTETLYKDYKTYASVIHSSSLSGMGYTKGSSYDRSLVYRPGLAVLRGTKMMSALAEMGFISNSTESARIDARSEAIGSALYQSLCNSFN
;
A
#
# COMPACT_ATOMS: atom_id res chain seq x y z
N MET A 1 -59.93 37.12 -45.82
CA MET A 1 -59.80 37.94 -44.59
C MET A 1 -59.80 37.02 -43.40
N ASN A 2 -58.86 37.30 -42.51
CA ASN A 2 -58.66 36.82 -41.17
C ASN A 2 -57.94 35.43 -40.95
N LYS A 3 -56.72 35.62 -40.60
CA LYS A 3 -55.78 34.67 -40.01
C LYS A 3 -56.26 34.16 -38.64
N LYS A 4 -56.26 32.88 -38.41
CA LYS A 4 -56.23 32.34 -37.06
C LYS A 4 -54.87 31.62 -36.82
N GLN A 5 -54.12 32.16 -35.90
CA GLN A 5 -52.92 31.56 -35.36
C GLN A 5 -53.29 30.25 -34.62
N ILE A 6 -52.62 29.16 -34.96
CA ILE A 6 -52.57 27.91 -34.17
C ILE A 6 -51.24 27.86 -33.51
N LEU A 7 -51.29 27.94 -32.20
CA LEU A 7 -50.12 27.74 -31.28
C LEU A 7 -49.78 26.27 -31.24
N CYS A 8 -48.70 25.87 -31.91
CA CYS A 8 -48.12 24.53 -31.71
C CYS A 8 -47.10 24.61 -30.60
N THR A 9 -47.45 24.05 -29.43
CA THR A 9 -46.49 23.72 -28.37
C THR A 9 -45.67 22.52 -28.82
N GLY A 10 -44.50 22.80 -29.35
CA GLY A 10 -43.50 21.78 -29.67
C GLY A 10 -42.79 21.28 -28.39
N LEU A 11 -43.09 20.06 -28.00
CA LEU A 11 -42.31 19.35 -26.98
C LEU A 11 -41.01 18.89 -27.62
N SER A 12 -39.95 19.66 -27.43
CA SER A 12 -38.60 19.28 -27.85
C SER A 12 -38.08 18.18 -26.91
N LEU A 13 -38.21 16.93 -27.34
CA LEU A 13 -37.54 15.79 -26.71
C LEU A 13 -36.04 15.86 -27.05
N ALA A 14 -35.27 16.52 -26.19
CA ALA A 14 -33.82 16.51 -26.28
C ALA A 14 -33.32 15.07 -25.90
N LEU A 15 -33.04 14.27 -26.92
CA LEU A 15 -32.21 13.07 -26.74
C LEU A 15 -30.82 13.50 -26.30
N LEU A 16 -30.57 13.46 -25.00
CA LEU A 16 -29.23 13.43 -24.44
C LEU A 16 -28.55 12.11 -24.86
N LEU A 17 -27.91 12.14 -26.01
CA LEU A 17 -26.85 11.17 -26.34
C LEU A 17 -25.72 11.40 -25.34
N SER A 18 -25.80 10.71 -24.20
CA SER A 18 -24.63 10.50 -23.35
C SER A 18 -23.61 9.70 -24.15
N SER A 19 -22.72 10.41 -24.84
CA SER A 19 -21.49 9.79 -25.34
C SER A 19 -20.79 9.21 -24.13
N VAL A 20 -20.91 7.90 -23.93
CA VAL A 20 -20.05 7.15 -23.04
C VAL A 20 -18.64 7.33 -23.59
N ILE A 21 -17.92 8.31 -23.03
CA ILE A 21 -16.49 8.44 -23.25
C ILE A 21 -15.89 7.22 -22.55
N THR A 22 -15.78 6.11 -23.28
CA THR A 22 -14.99 4.97 -22.87
C THR A 22 -13.55 5.46 -22.78
N THR A 23 -13.12 5.85 -21.58
CA THR A 23 -11.69 6.06 -21.33
C THR A 23 -10.98 4.76 -21.72
N PRO A 24 -10.03 4.82 -22.67
CA PRO A 24 -9.34 3.60 -23.07
C PRO A 24 -8.73 2.97 -21.83
N ALA A 25 -9.05 1.70 -21.62
CA ALA A 25 -8.60 0.93 -20.47
C ALA A 25 -7.09 1.15 -20.25
N SER A 26 -6.72 1.64 -19.07
CA SER A 26 -5.32 1.81 -18.71
C SER A 26 -4.68 0.42 -18.64
N ILE A 27 -3.47 0.28 -19.21
CA ILE A 27 -2.76 -1.00 -19.12
C ILE A 27 -2.41 -1.23 -17.66
N THR A 28 -2.96 -2.29 -17.07
CA THR A 28 -2.66 -2.72 -15.71
C THR A 28 -1.21 -3.18 -15.59
N ALA A 29 -0.54 -2.87 -14.49
CA ALA A 29 0.79 -3.40 -14.19
C ALA A 29 0.80 -4.94 -14.35
N GLY A 30 1.89 -5.48 -14.90
CA GLY A 30 1.99 -6.91 -15.22
C GLY A 30 1.53 -7.30 -16.61
N LYS A 31 0.62 -6.56 -17.23
CA LYS A 31 0.22 -6.79 -18.64
C LYS A 31 1.34 -6.36 -19.59
N TYR A 32 1.40 -7.01 -20.75
CA TYR A 32 2.38 -6.66 -21.77
C TYR A 32 1.83 -5.61 -22.75
N PHE A 33 2.71 -4.70 -23.19
CA PHE A 33 2.41 -3.71 -24.22
C PHE A 33 3.55 -3.57 -25.22
N LYS A 34 3.25 -3.07 -26.43
CA LYS A 34 4.22 -2.91 -27.52
C LYS A 34 4.66 -1.47 -27.63
N ILE A 35 5.98 -1.25 -27.66
CA ILE A 35 6.62 0.03 -27.93
C ILE A 35 7.57 -0.09 -29.12
N GLN A 36 7.90 1.07 -29.71
CA GLN A 36 8.95 1.19 -30.71
C GLN A 36 9.96 2.23 -30.23
N TYR A 37 11.22 1.87 -30.21
CA TYR A 37 12.31 2.83 -29.98
C TYR A 37 12.46 3.72 -31.22
N ILE A 38 12.30 5.04 -31.07
CA ILE A 38 12.34 5.98 -32.20
C ILE A 38 13.73 5.98 -32.87
N HIS A 39 14.79 5.91 -32.06
CA HIS A 39 16.17 5.95 -32.56
C HIS A 39 16.54 4.74 -33.44
N SER A 40 16.23 3.53 -32.97
CA SER A 40 16.60 2.27 -33.64
C SER A 40 15.46 1.66 -34.49
N LYS A 41 14.29 2.28 -34.48
CA LYS A 41 13.04 1.76 -35.10
C LYS A 41 12.63 0.35 -34.60
N LYS A 42 13.35 -0.24 -33.64
CA LYS A 42 13.10 -1.57 -33.08
C LYS A 42 11.78 -1.59 -32.31
N LYS A 43 10.91 -2.53 -32.64
CA LYS A 43 9.66 -2.80 -31.93
C LYS A 43 9.91 -3.89 -30.89
N VAL A 44 9.44 -3.68 -29.66
CA VAL A 44 9.59 -4.64 -28.56
C VAL A 44 8.32 -4.73 -27.72
N LYS A 45 8.13 -5.88 -27.08
CA LYS A 45 7.08 -6.12 -26.09
C LYS A 45 7.68 -5.90 -24.70
N LYS A 46 7.04 -5.09 -23.87
CA LYS A 46 7.47 -4.76 -22.50
C LYS A 46 6.38 -5.08 -21.50
N LYS A 47 6.77 -5.55 -20.32
CA LYS A 47 5.85 -5.71 -19.19
C LYS A 47 5.59 -4.35 -18.56
N ALA A 48 4.31 -4.01 -18.36
CA ALA A 48 3.90 -2.73 -17.80
C ALA A 48 4.20 -2.65 -16.30
N ILE A 49 4.68 -1.50 -15.87
CA ILE A 49 4.83 -1.11 -14.47
C ILE A 49 4.19 0.26 -14.25
N ASN A 50 3.85 0.57 -13.01
CA ASN A 50 3.28 1.87 -12.64
C ASN A 50 4.28 2.71 -11.85
N ALA A 51 4.06 4.03 -11.81
CA ALA A 51 4.63 4.94 -10.83
C ALA A 51 3.50 5.42 -9.90
N ARG A 52 3.75 5.44 -8.59
CA ARG A 52 2.78 5.82 -7.57
C ARG A 52 3.30 6.97 -6.71
N TYR A 53 2.38 7.81 -6.29
CA TYR A 53 2.59 8.83 -5.26
C TYR A 53 1.39 8.79 -4.31
N ASN A 54 1.64 8.72 -2.99
CA ASN A 54 0.58 8.54 -1.98
C ASN A 54 -0.39 7.42 -2.39
N ASN A 55 0.12 6.25 -2.71
CA ASN A 55 -0.60 5.04 -3.15
C ASN A 55 -1.43 5.16 -4.43
N LYS A 56 -1.56 6.34 -5.02
CA LYS A 56 -2.27 6.53 -6.29
C LYS A 56 -1.32 6.40 -7.47
N VAL A 57 -1.77 5.75 -8.53
CA VAL A 57 -1.03 5.72 -9.80
C VAL A 57 -0.94 7.16 -10.34
N ILE A 58 0.28 7.66 -10.54
CA ILE A 58 0.51 9.06 -10.95
C ILE A 58 -0.11 9.34 -12.32
N SER A 59 0.02 8.41 -13.25
CA SER A 59 -0.55 8.57 -14.59
C SER A 59 -0.78 7.23 -15.28
N THR A 60 -1.91 7.13 -15.99
CA THR A 60 -2.29 5.98 -16.84
C THR A 60 -2.10 6.29 -18.34
N LYS A 61 -1.53 7.44 -18.70
CA LYS A 61 -1.35 7.83 -20.11
C LYS A 61 -0.38 6.94 -20.85
N ILE A 62 0.66 6.48 -20.17
CA ILE A 62 1.61 5.46 -20.62
C ILE A 62 2.14 4.70 -19.41
N PRO A 63 2.14 3.33 -19.42
CA PRO A 63 2.81 2.58 -18.38
C PRO A 63 4.33 2.77 -18.45
N GLY A 64 4.99 2.63 -17.31
CA GLY A 64 6.44 2.41 -17.28
C GLY A 64 6.80 0.99 -17.73
N TYR A 65 8.09 0.70 -17.83
CA TYR A 65 8.62 -0.63 -18.12
C TYR A 65 10.01 -0.82 -17.52
N ILE A 66 10.48 -2.05 -17.43
CA ILE A 66 11.85 -2.36 -17.00
C ILE A 66 12.77 -2.47 -18.22
N GLU A 67 13.92 -1.82 -18.15
CA GLU A 67 15.04 -1.92 -19.09
C GLU A 67 16.31 -2.33 -18.34
N GLY A 68 16.73 -3.60 -18.51
CA GLY A 68 17.70 -4.21 -17.59
C GLY A 68 17.10 -4.29 -16.18
N SER A 69 17.80 -3.75 -15.20
CA SER A 69 17.30 -3.61 -13.81
C SER A 69 16.64 -2.25 -13.53
N THR A 70 16.47 -1.40 -14.55
CA THR A 70 16.04 0.00 -14.37
C THR A 70 14.57 0.18 -14.72
N SER A 71 13.81 0.78 -13.82
CA SER A 71 12.45 1.23 -14.09
C SER A 71 12.45 2.49 -14.96
N MET A 72 11.79 2.42 -16.11
CA MET A 72 11.69 3.53 -17.06
C MET A 72 10.30 4.13 -17.01
N TYR A 73 10.19 5.43 -16.75
CA TYR A 73 8.92 6.16 -16.66
C TYR A 73 8.90 7.37 -17.57
N SER A 74 7.70 7.80 -17.96
CA SER A 74 7.53 9.04 -18.72
C SER A 74 8.03 10.26 -17.94
N ALA A 75 8.99 10.97 -18.51
CA ALA A 75 9.53 12.20 -17.91
C ALA A 75 8.45 13.24 -17.67
N TYR A 76 7.54 13.42 -18.65
CA TYR A 76 6.45 14.37 -18.56
C TYR A 76 5.34 13.87 -17.62
N TRP A 77 4.75 12.70 -17.91
CA TRP A 77 3.53 12.25 -17.20
C TRP A 77 3.76 11.85 -15.74
N ILE A 78 5.00 11.45 -15.39
CA ILE A 78 5.33 11.09 -14.00
C ILE A 78 5.95 12.27 -13.26
N PHE A 79 6.97 12.91 -13.82
CA PHE A 79 7.67 13.98 -13.11
C PHE A 79 7.13 15.38 -13.45
N GLY A 80 6.79 15.65 -14.69
CA GLY A 80 6.42 16.99 -15.15
C GLY A 80 4.95 17.35 -14.96
N HIS A 81 4.05 16.37 -14.98
CA HIS A 81 2.59 16.58 -14.91
C HIS A 81 2.00 16.33 -13.53
N CYS A 82 2.70 15.61 -12.66
CA CYS A 82 2.27 15.40 -11.28
C CYS A 82 2.64 16.62 -10.43
N SER A 83 1.70 17.53 -10.23
CA SER A 83 1.89 18.76 -9.44
C SER A 83 2.37 18.48 -8.02
N SER A 84 1.90 17.37 -7.43
CA SER A 84 2.29 16.95 -6.08
C SER A 84 3.79 16.69 -5.92
N LEU A 85 4.52 16.37 -7.01
CA LEU A 85 5.98 16.19 -6.95
C LEU A 85 6.73 17.52 -6.98
N GLY A 86 6.09 18.62 -7.36
CA GLY A 86 6.72 19.94 -7.44
C GLY A 86 7.84 20.04 -8.47
N THR A 87 7.79 19.22 -9.54
CA THR A 87 8.85 19.17 -10.55
C THR A 87 8.42 19.90 -11.84
N LYS A 88 9.27 20.78 -12.33
CA LYS A 88 9.12 21.42 -13.64
C LYS A 88 9.79 20.59 -14.72
N TYR A 89 9.14 20.44 -15.88
CA TYR A 89 9.63 19.68 -17.03
C TYR A 89 9.80 20.59 -18.25
N SER A 90 10.91 20.40 -18.97
CA SER A 90 11.09 20.94 -20.31
C SER A 90 11.82 19.96 -21.23
N TYR A 91 11.58 20.04 -22.52
CA TYR A 91 12.25 19.24 -23.54
C TYR A 91 12.65 20.11 -24.74
N SER A 92 13.93 20.08 -25.07
CA SER A 92 14.47 20.70 -26.29
C SER A 92 14.63 19.62 -27.36
N SER A 93 13.87 19.72 -28.44
CA SER A 93 13.92 18.77 -29.56
C SER A 93 15.21 18.91 -30.37
N SER A 94 15.73 20.13 -30.60
CA SER A 94 16.98 20.40 -31.30
C SER A 94 18.21 19.85 -30.55
N LYS A 95 18.27 20.06 -29.25
CA LYS A 95 19.34 19.55 -28.39
C LYS A 95 19.09 18.11 -27.90
N LYS A 96 17.96 17.50 -28.19
CA LYS A 96 17.52 16.19 -27.70
C LYS A 96 17.66 16.05 -26.17
N ARG A 97 17.39 17.15 -25.42
CA ARG A 97 17.60 17.23 -23.97
C ARG A 97 16.30 17.34 -23.21
N VAL A 98 16.19 16.56 -22.13
CA VAL A 98 15.14 16.64 -21.10
C VAL A 98 15.74 17.36 -19.90
N THR A 99 15.04 18.36 -19.39
CA THR A 99 15.36 19.03 -18.14
C THR A 99 14.20 18.82 -17.17
N LEU A 100 14.56 18.36 -15.98
CA LEU A 100 13.66 18.26 -14.82
C LEU A 100 14.26 19.13 -13.72
N GLN A 101 13.43 19.97 -13.09
CA GLN A 101 13.87 20.85 -12.01
C GLN A 101 12.91 20.76 -10.84
N ARG A 102 13.44 20.57 -9.64
CA ARG A 102 12.68 20.63 -8.38
C ARG A 102 13.54 21.35 -7.34
N ASN A 103 12.98 22.39 -6.72
CA ASN A 103 13.74 23.29 -5.84
C ASN A 103 15.02 23.77 -6.53
N SER A 104 16.16 23.69 -5.84
CA SER A 104 17.50 24.02 -6.40
C SER A 104 18.08 22.93 -7.32
N GLN A 105 17.45 21.76 -7.44
CA GLN A 105 17.98 20.64 -8.22
C GLN A 105 17.56 20.75 -9.69
N LYS A 106 18.53 20.93 -10.57
CA LYS A 106 18.33 20.98 -12.05
C LYS A 106 19.02 19.79 -12.69
N LEU A 107 18.22 18.81 -13.11
CA LEU A 107 18.68 17.58 -13.77
C LEU A 107 18.51 17.71 -15.27
N VAL A 108 19.62 17.55 -16.03
CA VAL A 108 19.62 17.59 -17.50
C VAL A 108 20.10 16.24 -18.04
N MET A 109 19.31 15.66 -18.93
CA MET A 109 19.55 14.36 -19.55
C MET A 109 19.44 14.46 -21.05
N THR A 110 20.38 13.86 -21.79
CA THR A 110 20.34 13.78 -23.27
C THR A 110 19.79 12.44 -23.70
N LEU A 111 18.88 12.43 -24.69
CA LEU A 111 18.32 11.19 -25.22
C LEU A 111 19.41 10.27 -25.78
N ASN A 112 19.31 9.00 -25.51
CA ASN A 112 20.22 7.91 -25.89
C ASN A 112 21.64 8.04 -25.31
N SER A 113 21.87 8.92 -24.32
CA SER A 113 23.13 9.04 -23.58
C SER A 113 22.92 8.66 -22.12
N ARG A 114 23.88 7.94 -21.55
CA ARG A 114 23.92 7.66 -20.10
C ARG A 114 24.55 8.81 -19.30
N THR A 115 25.18 9.77 -19.94
CA THR A 115 25.73 10.96 -19.28
C THR A 115 24.60 11.97 -19.03
N ALA A 116 24.47 12.38 -17.77
CA ALA A 116 23.54 13.43 -17.33
C ALA A 116 24.28 14.45 -16.47
N THR A 117 23.65 15.59 -16.20
CA THR A 117 24.17 16.56 -15.25
C THR A 117 23.14 16.92 -14.20
N LEU A 118 23.59 17.07 -12.94
CA LEU A 118 22.85 17.66 -11.85
C LEU A 118 23.54 18.95 -11.43
N ASN A 119 22.84 20.07 -11.54
CA ASN A 119 23.41 21.41 -11.26
C ASN A 119 24.76 21.63 -11.97
N GLY A 120 24.89 21.19 -13.23
CA GLY A 120 26.09 21.27 -14.03
C GLY A 120 27.11 20.13 -13.83
N LYS A 121 27.11 19.42 -12.71
CA LYS A 121 28.04 18.31 -12.43
C LYS A 121 27.59 17.02 -13.15
N LYS A 122 28.52 16.42 -13.92
CA LYS A 122 28.28 15.20 -14.71
C LYS A 122 28.15 13.96 -13.81
N PHE A 123 27.29 13.03 -14.18
CA PHE A 123 27.18 11.68 -13.59
C PHE A 123 26.62 10.69 -14.61
N THR A 124 26.69 9.39 -14.29
CA THR A 124 26.24 8.31 -15.18
C THR A 124 24.88 7.78 -14.75
N LEU A 125 23.95 7.67 -15.70
CA LEU A 125 22.63 7.05 -15.51
C LEU A 125 22.73 5.52 -15.66
N PRO A 126 21.92 4.72 -14.92
CA PRO A 126 21.87 3.27 -15.09
C PRO A 126 21.34 2.86 -16.48
N SER A 127 20.40 3.62 -17.04
CA SER A 127 19.88 3.48 -18.40
C SER A 127 19.75 4.84 -19.07
N ALA A 128 19.96 4.89 -20.39
CA ALA A 128 19.82 6.13 -21.14
C ALA A 128 18.35 6.53 -21.29
N PRO A 129 18.01 7.82 -21.23
CA PRO A 129 16.69 8.32 -21.60
C PRO A 129 16.34 7.93 -23.05
N ARG A 130 15.10 7.49 -23.28
CA ARG A 130 14.64 6.99 -24.58
C ARG A 130 13.42 7.75 -25.07
N LYS A 131 13.38 8.10 -26.36
CA LYS A 131 12.14 8.48 -27.03
C LYS A 131 11.52 7.23 -27.66
N ILE A 132 10.30 6.89 -27.24
CA ILE A 132 9.58 5.72 -27.70
C ILE A 132 8.23 6.11 -28.30
N ARG A 133 7.71 5.28 -29.19
CA ARG A 133 6.32 5.32 -29.66
C ARG A 133 5.53 4.22 -28.95
N TYR A 134 4.47 4.60 -28.25
CA TYR A 134 3.49 3.65 -27.73
C TYR A 134 2.57 3.24 -28.90
N ILE A 135 2.68 1.98 -29.35
CA ILE A 135 2.09 1.54 -30.62
C ILE A 135 0.56 1.65 -30.59
N ALA A 136 -0.09 1.19 -29.52
CA ALA A 136 -1.54 1.18 -29.41
C ALA A 136 -2.17 2.59 -29.42
N LYS A 137 -1.45 3.60 -28.90
CA LYS A 137 -1.94 5.01 -28.87
C LYS A 137 -1.33 5.86 -29.97
N LYS A 138 -0.44 5.32 -30.81
CA LYS A 138 0.27 6.04 -31.91
C LYS A 138 0.96 7.34 -31.44
N LYS A 139 1.30 7.47 -30.14
CA LYS A 139 1.91 8.66 -29.51
C LYS A 139 3.34 8.40 -29.05
N ASN A 140 4.18 9.45 -29.09
CA ASN A 140 5.56 9.41 -28.65
C ASN A 140 5.67 9.90 -27.21
N TYR A 141 6.60 9.27 -26.46
CA TYR A 141 6.88 9.58 -25.06
C TYR A 141 8.39 9.57 -24.83
N ILE A 142 8.85 10.36 -23.88
CA ILE A 142 10.23 10.34 -23.40
C ILE A 142 10.24 9.60 -22.08
N MET A 143 11.00 8.52 -22.03
CA MET A 143 11.16 7.66 -20.88
C MET A 143 12.51 7.90 -20.24
N VAL A 144 12.54 8.01 -18.91
CA VAL A 144 13.74 8.26 -18.10
C VAL A 144 13.86 7.23 -16.99
N PRO A 145 15.08 6.93 -16.49
CA PRO A 145 15.27 6.02 -15.36
C PRO A 145 14.69 6.62 -14.09
N GLY A 146 13.56 6.04 -13.62
CA GLY A 146 12.71 6.63 -12.60
C GLY A 146 13.35 6.74 -11.22
N ASP A 147 14.04 5.72 -10.77
CA ASP A 147 14.71 5.67 -9.48
C ASP A 147 15.75 6.81 -9.34
N ILE A 148 16.74 6.81 -10.21
CA ILE A 148 17.83 7.83 -10.14
C ILE A 148 17.30 9.24 -10.35
N VAL A 149 16.29 9.43 -11.23
CA VAL A 149 15.66 10.74 -11.47
C VAL A 149 14.96 11.22 -10.20
N ALA A 150 14.16 10.38 -9.54
CA ALA A 150 13.50 10.74 -8.29
C ALA A 150 14.54 11.16 -7.22
N LYS A 151 15.54 10.32 -6.98
CA LYS A 151 16.60 10.59 -5.98
C LYS A 151 17.39 11.87 -6.28
N LYS A 152 17.75 12.12 -7.54
CA LYS A 152 18.50 13.34 -7.94
C LYS A 152 17.66 14.62 -7.84
N LEU A 153 16.35 14.51 -7.84
CA LEU A 153 15.43 15.63 -7.60
C LEU A 153 15.05 15.80 -6.12
N GLY A 154 15.71 15.07 -5.21
CA GLY A 154 15.42 15.12 -3.78
C GLY A 154 14.06 14.48 -3.41
N LEU A 155 13.64 13.50 -4.20
CA LEU A 155 12.47 12.65 -3.92
C LEU A 155 12.95 11.29 -3.46
N ASN A 156 12.20 10.66 -2.58
CA ASN A 156 12.43 9.25 -2.23
C ASN A 156 11.86 8.36 -3.33
N TYR A 157 12.51 7.22 -3.55
CA TYR A 157 12.05 6.19 -4.46
C TYR A 157 12.24 4.81 -3.83
N SER A 158 11.19 4.02 -3.85
CA SER A 158 11.23 2.59 -3.50
C SER A 158 10.52 1.77 -4.58
N TRP A 159 10.86 0.49 -4.65
CA TRP A 159 10.21 -0.42 -5.59
C TRP A 159 9.26 -1.35 -4.83
N ASN A 160 8.02 -1.43 -5.29
CA ASN A 160 7.04 -2.37 -4.79
C ASN A 160 6.87 -3.53 -5.79
N ASN A 161 7.45 -4.67 -5.46
CA ASN A 161 7.44 -5.87 -6.31
C ASN A 161 6.04 -6.37 -6.63
N ARG A 162 5.13 -6.29 -5.66
CA ARG A 162 3.78 -6.82 -5.79
C ARG A 162 2.91 -5.95 -6.69
N LEU A 163 3.00 -4.63 -6.56
CA LEU A 163 2.28 -3.68 -7.40
C LEU A 163 2.99 -3.44 -8.73
N LEU A 164 4.16 -4.03 -8.93
CA LEU A 164 5.03 -3.75 -10.07
C LEU A 164 5.15 -2.24 -10.31
N SER A 165 5.44 -1.52 -9.23
CA SER A 165 5.38 -0.05 -9.22
C SER A 165 6.59 0.55 -8.51
N GLY A 166 7.12 1.64 -9.09
CA GLY A 166 7.97 2.57 -8.35
C GLY A 166 7.08 3.49 -7.49
N VAL A 167 7.38 3.58 -6.21
CA VAL A 167 6.72 4.47 -5.27
C VAL A 167 7.61 5.68 -5.05
N ILE A 168 7.08 6.86 -5.36
CA ILE A 168 7.76 8.15 -5.24
C ILE A 168 7.13 8.93 -4.09
N SER A 169 7.94 9.53 -3.21
CA SER A 169 7.47 10.41 -2.15
C SER A 169 8.39 11.62 -1.98
N LYS A 170 7.90 12.67 -1.32
CA LYS A 170 8.74 13.83 -1.01
C LYS A 170 9.82 13.44 0.00
N GLY A 171 11.05 13.94 -0.20
CA GLY A 171 12.13 13.85 0.79
C GLY A 171 11.85 14.80 1.97
N SER A 172 12.43 14.51 3.13
CA SER A 172 12.23 15.25 4.38
C SER A 172 12.85 16.67 4.44
N THR A 173 13.28 17.25 3.32
CA THR A 173 14.01 18.53 3.27
C THR A 173 13.15 19.77 3.01
N ASP A 174 11.83 19.66 2.96
CA ASP A 174 10.94 20.82 2.89
C ASP A 174 10.60 21.31 4.31
N LYS A 175 11.58 21.92 5.02
CA LYS A 175 11.36 22.64 6.27
C LYS A 175 10.84 24.05 5.94
N PRO A 176 9.65 24.46 6.42
CA PRO A 176 9.24 25.87 6.33
C PRO A 176 10.12 26.74 7.22
N ALA A 177 10.41 27.95 6.79
CA ALA A 177 11.08 28.98 7.61
C ALA A 177 10.29 29.25 8.90
N PRO A 178 10.96 29.61 10.02
CA PRO A 178 10.30 29.81 11.30
C PRO A 178 9.44 31.08 11.26
N SER A 179 8.13 30.92 11.48
CA SER A 179 7.23 32.01 11.81
C SER A 179 7.00 32.04 13.32
N ASN A 180 7.04 33.25 13.89
CA ASN A 180 6.88 33.57 15.30
C ASN A 180 5.62 32.93 15.93
N PRO A 181 5.66 32.60 17.23
CA PRO A 181 4.53 31.96 17.90
C PRO A 181 3.40 32.94 18.20
N SER A 182 2.23 32.69 17.63
CA SER A 182 0.98 33.23 18.16
C SER A 182 0.19 32.13 18.84
N ASN A 183 -0.17 32.38 20.12
CA ASN A 183 -0.99 31.52 20.96
C ASN A 183 -2.38 31.29 20.34
N THR A 184 -2.65 30.10 19.84
CA THR A 184 -4.01 29.59 19.71
C THR A 184 -4.00 28.08 19.99
N LYS A 185 -5.00 27.67 20.77
CA LYS A 185 -5.29 26.30 21.25
C LYS A 185 -5.25 25.29 20.10
N PRO A 186 -4.60 24.11 20.26
CA PRO A 186 -4.47 23.15 19.16
C PRO A 186 -5.81 22.52 18.80
N GLN A 187 -6.29 22.83 17.63
CA GLN A 187 -7.29 22.04 16.92
C GLN A 187 -6.56 20.86 16.31
N ALA A 188 -7.06 19.64 16.54
CA ALA A 188 -6.45 18.40 16.08
C ALA A 188 -6.35 18.39 14.55
N SER A 189 -5.17 18.71 14.02
CA SER A 189 -4.86 18.55 12.61
C SER A 189 -4.49 17.08 12.35
N ASN A 190 -5.14 16.44 11.39
CA ASN A 190 -4.79 15.11 10.89
C ASN A 190 -3.31 15.08 10.46
N PRO A 191 -2.47 14.16 11.00
CA PRO A 191 -1.07 14.10 10.61
C PRO A 191 -0.96 13.59 9.17
N SER A 192 -0.48 14.46 8.32
CA SER A 192 -0.17 14.16 6.92
C SER A 192 1.18 13.42 6.85
N GLY A 193 1.17 12.10 6.69
CA GLY A 193 2.31 11.41 6.14
C GLY A 193 2.90 10.18 6.81
N SER A 194 2.67 9.88 8.08
CA SER A 194 3.16 8.63 8.71
C SER A 194 2.33 8.24 9.91
N THR A 195 2.05 6.94 10.07
CA THR A 195 1.40 6.45 11.28
C THR A 195 2.29 6.53 12.53
N THR A 196 3.61 6.66 12.38
CA THR A 196 4.56 6.63 13.49
C THR A 196 4.65 7.99 14.21
N LYS A 197 4.30 8.01 15.50
CA LYS A 197 4.45 9.17 16.39
C LYS A 197 5.88 9.40 16.84
N ILE A 198 6.63 8.31 17.04
CA ILE A 198 7.98 8.28 17.55
C ILE A 198 8.88 7.65 16.49
N THR A 199 9.84 8.41 15.99
CA THR A 199 10.81 7.92 15.01
C THR A 199 12.12 7.58 15.70
N ALA A 200 12.82 6.55 15.21
CA ALA A 200 14.19 6.30 15.61
C ALA A 200 15.09 7.38 15.01
N SER A 201 15.97 7.96 15.80
CA SER A 201 16.92 8.98 15.38
C SER A 201 18.26 8.80 16.09
N GLU A 202 19.29 9.52 15.65
CA GLU A 202 20.62 9.50 16.30
C GLU A 202 20.59 10.04 17.73
N SER A 203 19.65 10.93 18.05
CA SER A 203 19.49 11.54 19.36
C SER A 203 18.52 10.78 20.27
N ASP A 204 17.51 10.11 19.71
CA ASP A 204 16.44 9.43 20.46
C ASP A 204 16.16 8.02 19.93
N TYR A 205 16.84 7.03 20.51
CA TYR A 205 16.71 5.61 20.21
C TYR A 205 16.65 4.78 21.49
N SER A 206 16.03 3.61 21.42
CA SER A 206 16.10 2.57 22.47
C SER A 206 17.35 1.72 22.31
N ILE A 207 17.72 1.41 21.07
CA ILE A 207 18.96 0.69 20.75
C ILE A 207 19.62 1.27 19.51
N ARG A 208 20.95 1.42 19.57
CA ARG A 208 21.82 1.76 18.45
C ARG A 208 22.75 0.55 18.19
N ILE A 209 22.83 0.11 16.96
CA ILE A 209 23.62 -1.04 16.54
C ILE A 209 24.62 -0.54 15.47
N LYS A 210 25.92 -0.72 15.73
CA LYS A 210 26.97 -0.40 14.75
C LYS A 210 26.87 -1.36 13.58
N LYS A 211 27.06 -0.85 12.38
CA LYS A 211 27.14 -1.65 11.14
C LYS A 211 28.60 -2.05 10.89
N PRO A 212 28.88 -3.22 10.34
CA PRO A 212 30.18 -3.53 9.76
C PRO A 212 30.52 -2.52 8.67
N ASP A 213 31.80 -2.18 8.53
CA ASP A 213 32.26 -1.31 7.48
C ASP A 213 31.94 -1.89 6.09
N GLY A 214 31.42 -1.06 5.20
CA GLY A 214 30.99 -1.49 3.87
C GLY A 214 29.62 -2.19 3.80
N LEU A 215 28.93 -2.46 4.92
CA LEU A 215 27.60 -3.06 4.88
C LEU A 215 26.57 -2.07 4.33
N SER A 216 26.03 -2.40 3.15
CA SER A 216 25.02 -1.57 2.50
C SER A 216 23.70 -1.58 3.26
N SER A 217 23.06 -0.42 3.36
CA SER A 217 21.69 -0.32 3.92
C SER A 217 20.65 -1.10 3.09
N SER A 218 20.91 -1.36 1.81
CA SER A 218 20.03 -2.17 0.96
C SER A 218 20.05 -3.68 1.29
N SER A 219 21.10 -4.16 1.98
CA SER A 219 21.22 -5.53 2.46
C SER A 219 20.54 -5.76 3.81
N ILE A 220 19.93 -4.71 4.39
CA ILE A 220 19.28 -4.77 5.70
C ILE A 220 17.78 -4.55 5.54
N SER A 221 17.01 -5.48 6.07
CA SER A 221 15.55 -5.39 6.19
C SER A 221 15.12 -5.61 7.63
N SER A 222 13.85 -5.39 7.93
CA SER A 222 13.29 -5.69 9.25
C SER A 222 11.93 -6.34 9.14
N ASN A 223 11.61 -7.19 10.12
CA ASN A 223 10.33 -7.87 10.26
C ASN A 223 9.81 -7.68 11.70
N ASP A 224 8.61 -7.14 11.83
CA ASP A 224 7.92 -7.03 13.11
C ASP A 224 7.17 -8.35 13.38
N ASP A 225 7.81 -9.23 14.14
CA ASP A 225 7.26 -10.50 14.56
C ASP A 225 6.56 -10.34 15.93
N TYR A 226 5.44 -9.62 15.92
CA TYR A 226 4.69 -9.22 17.12
C TYR A 226 4.12 -10.42 17.90
N TRP A 227 3.80 -11.54 17.24
CA TRP A 227 3.35 -12.75 17.92
C TRP A 227 4.45 -13.33 18.86
N ASN A 228 5.69 -13.24 18.45
CA ASN A 228 6.85 -13.60 19.28
C ASN A 228 7.42 -12.42 20.07
N LYS A 229 6.72 -11.26 20.06
CA LYS A 229 7.09 -10.04 20.78
C LYS A 229 8.50 -9.56 20.44
N GLN A 230 8.89 -9.64 19.15
CA GLN A 230 10.24 -9.30 18.72
C GLN A 230 10.25 -8.48 17.42
N LEU A 231 11.27 -7.65 17.29
CA LEU A 231 11.70 -7.11 16.01
C LEU A 231 12.91 -7.93 15.52
N GLN A 232 12.85 -8.39 14.30
CA GLN A 232 13.97 -9.01 13.61
C GLN A 232 14.60 -8.00 12.65
N ILE A 233 15.90 -7.73 12.82
CA ILE A 233 16.70 -7.05 11.81
C ILE A 233 17.41 -8.15 11.03
N ILE A 234 17.23 -8.17 9.71
CA ILE A 234 17.66 -9.26 8.83
C ILE A 234 18.71 -8.70 7.89
N ILE A 235 19.89 -9.29 7.86
CA ILE A 235 21.04 -8.81 7.11
C ILE A 235 21.49 -9.92 6.16
N ASP A 236 21.64 -9.65 4.89
CA ASP A 236 22.16 -10.58 3.91
C ASP A 236 23.66 -10.85 4.18
N GLY A 237 24.04 -12.12 4.43
CA GLY A 237 25.38 -12.53 4.78
C GLY A 237 25.55 -13.01 6.22
N ASP A 238 26.74 -13.54 6.54
CA ASP A 238 27.12 -14.01 7.87
C ASP A 238 27.93 -12.96 8.63
N TYR A 239 27.26 -12.28 9.53
CA TYR A 239 27.84 -11.26 10.41
C TYR A 239 27.72 -11.61 11.89
N ARG A 240 27.52 -12.91 12.23
CA ARG A 240 27.35 -13.36 13.63
C ARG A 240 28.48 -12.91 14.53
N ASN A 241 29.73 -13.11 14.08
CA ASN A 241 30.90 -12.75 14.87
C ASN A 241 30.97 -11.25 15.19
N PHE A 242 30.59 -10.42 14.22
CA PHE A 242 30.53 -8.99 14.44
C PHE A 242 29.43 -8.61 15.44
N PHE A 243 28.20 -9.04 15.23
CA PHE A 243 27.06 -8.60 16.04
C PHE A 243 26.95 -9.25 17.42
N ASN A 244 27.68 -10.33 17.69
CA ASN A 244 27.71 -10.93 19.03
C ASN A 244 28.55 -10.14 20.03
N THR A 245 29.41 -9.21 19.61
CA THR A 245 30.20 -8.37 20.52
C THR A 245 29.38 -7.25 21.13
N ALA A 246 29.49 -7.08 22.46
CA ALA A 246 28.74 -6.04 23.19
C ALA A 246 29.11 -4.61 22.74
N SER A 247 30.33 -4.40 22.26
CA SER A 247 30.85 -3.12 21.78
C SER A 247 30.12 -2.60 20.53
N ASN A 248 29.39 -3.46 19.82
CA ASN A 248 28.68 -3.07 18.59
C ASN A 248 27.28 -2.53 18.83
N ARG A 249 26.84 -2.44 20.09
CA ARG A 249 25.50 -1.95 20.43
C ARG A 249 25.48 -1.11 21.70
N THR A 250 24.55 -0.18 21.74
CA THR A 250 24.14 0.55 22.95
C THR A 250 22.66 0.31 23.15
N ILE A 251 22.26 -0.21 24.33
CA ILE A 251 20.89 -0.49 24.74
C ILE A 251 20.56 0.47 25.87
N LYS A 252 19.50 1.29 25.72
CA LYS A 252 18.98 2.22 26.73
C LYS A 252 17.84 1.62 27.55
N ASP A 253 17.06 0.74 26.93
CA ASP A 253 15.92 0.07 27.54
C ASP A 253 16.17 -1.42 27.69
N SER A 254 15.48 -2.06 28.66
CA SER A 254 15.58 -3.51 28.84
C SER A 254 14.94 -4.26 27.68
N LEU A 255 15.71 -5.07 27.00
CA LEU A 255 15.29 -6.05 26.00
C LEU A 255 16.33 -7.17 25.90
N THR A 256 15.92 -8.30 25.35
CA THR A 256 16.83 -9.38 25.00
C THR A 256 17.32 -9.22 23.57
N TYR A 257 18.64 -9.15 23.41
CA TYR A 257 19.31 -9.07 22.11
C TYR A 257 19.91 -10.46 21.79
N LYS A 258 19.48 -11.05 20.68
CA LYS A 258 20.00 -12.34 20.20
C LYS A 258 20.39 -12.27 18.74
N VAL A 259 21.51 -12.89 18.39
CA VAL A 259 21.96 -13.02 17.01
C VAL A 259 21.89 -14.48 16.58
N SER A 260 21.39 -14.74 15.41
CA SER A 260 21.35 -16.06 14.79
C SER A 260 21.63 -15.97 13.29
N TYR A 261 21.94 -17.10 12.67
CA TYR A 261 22.18 -17.21 11.24
C TYR A 261 21.37 -18.35 10.66
N LEU A 262 20.63 -18.07 9.60
CA LEU A 262 19.82 -19.05 8.92
C LEU A 262 19.68 -18.68 7.44
N ASN A 263 19.83 -19.66 6.55
CA ASN A 263 19.59 -19.51 5.12
C ASN A 263 20.34 -18.32 4.48
N GLY A 264 21.63 -18.15 4.78
CA GLY A 264 22.45 -17.08 4.21
C GLY A 264 22.26 -15.70 4.85
N LYS A 265 21.46 -15.58 5.93
CA LYS A 265 21.12 -14.31 6.56
C LYS A 265 21.43 -14.29 8.04
N THR A 266 21.95 -13.18 8.52
CA THR A 266 22.09 -12.88 9.95
C THR A 266 20.82 -12.22 10.46
N TYR A 267 20.29 -12.73 11.56
CA TYR A 267 19.12 -12.21 12.26
C TYR A 267 19.55 -11.60 13.58
N ILE A 268 19.25 -10.33 13.78
CA ILE A 268 19.34 -9.67 15.08
C ILE A 268 17.92 -9.58 15.63
N ASN A 269 17.65 -10.37 16.67
CA ASN A 269 16.33 -10.45 17.29
C ASN A 269 16.32 -9.58 18.55
N LEU A 270 15.48 -8.55 18.53
CA LEU A 270 15.22 -7.63 19.66
C LEU A 270 13.90 -8.06 20.31
N ILE A 271 14.02 -8.83 21.41
CA ILE A 271 12.88 -9.49 22.07
C ILE A 271 12.46 -8.66 23.29
N THR A 272 11.17 -8.42 23.40
CA THR A 272 10.53 -7.63 24.47
C THR A 272 9.57 -8.49 25.29
N SER A 273 9.22 -8.06 26.52
CA SER A 273 8.28 -8.79 27.38
C SER A 273 6.82 -8.71 26.90
N ALA A 274 6.48 -7.69 26.12
CA ALA A 274 5.14 -7.44 25.59
C ALA A 274 5.23 -7.02 24.12
N ILE A 275 4.11 -7.07 23.40
CA ILE A 275 4.02 -6.54 22.03
C ILE A 275 4.39 -5.05 22.05
N LYS A 276 5.34 -4.65 21.23
CA LYS A 276 5.79 -3.27 21.03
C LYS A 276 5.57 -2.83 19.59
N GLY A 277 5.39 -1.53 19.39
CA GLY A 277 5.61 -0.91 18.11
C GLY A 277 7.09 -0.57 17.94
N PHE A 278 7.60 -0.69 16.72
CA PHE A 278 9.00 -0.42 16.40
C PHE A 278 9.12 0.62 15.29
N SER A 279 10.15 1.45 15.37
CA SER A 279 10.63 2.29 14.29
C SER A 279 12.11 2.02 14.08
N VAL A 280 12.52 1.80 12.83
CA VAL A 280 13.90 1.49 12.46
C VAL A 280 14.36 2.52 11.44
N THR A 281 15.51 3.15 11.70
CA THR A 281 16.20 4.02 10.74
C THR A 281 17.66 3.62 10.65
N GLN A 282 18.34 4.01 9.57
CA GLN A 282 19.71 3.65 9.30
C GLN A 282 20.51 4.85 8.81
N THR A 283 21.77 4.94 9.27
CA THR A 283 22.82 5.73 8.65
C THR A 283 23.85 4.79 7.98
N ASP A 284 24.92 5.33 7.44
CA ASP A 284 26.00 4.50 6.90
C ASP A 284 26.67 3.63 7.97
N SER A 285 26.76 4.15 9.21
CA SER A 285 27.48 3.51 10.32
C SER A 285 26.59 2.79 11.33
N TYR A 286 25.30 3.09 11.41
CA TYR A 286 24.44 2.61 12.49
C TYR A 286 23.02 2.25 12.03
N ILE A 287 22.40 1.31 12.76
CA ILE A 287 20.97 1.05 12.78
C ILE A 287 20.45 1.59 14.12
N TYR A 288 19.40 2.43 14.06
CA TYR A 288 18.71 2.98 15.21
C TYR A 288 17.33 2.34 15.32
N VAL A 289 16.98 1.88 16.50
CA VAL A 289 15.65 1.32 16.79
C VAL A 289 15.04 2.08 17.96
N LYS A 290 13.83 2.56 17.78
CA LYS A 290 12.97 3.07 18.84
C LYS A 290 11.79 2.14 19.01
N TYR A 291 11.38 1.85 20.25
CA TYR A 291 10.16 1.09 20.53
C TYR A 291 9.41 1.64 21.75
N ALA A 292 8.09 1.46 21.73
CA ALA A 292 7.20 1.78 22.86
C ALA A 292 5.94 0.89 22.77
N ALA A 293 4.96 1.14 23.65
CA ALA A 293 3.65 0.51 23.46
C ALA A 293 3.08 0.86 22.07
N PRO A 294 2.37 -0.05 21.38
CA PRO A 294 1.92 0.19 20.02
C PRO A 294 1.16 1.52 19.86
N LYS A 295 0.28 1.84 20.81
CA LYS A 295 -0.52 3.07 20.72
C LYS A 295 0.30 4.34 20.97
N ASP A 296 1.45 4.23 21.63
CA ASP A 296 2.40 5.35 21.77
C ASP A 296 3.23 5.56 20.50
N MET A 297 3.42 4.48 19.71
CA MET A 297 4.17 4.51 18.46
C MET A 297 3.33 4.89 17.24
N PHE A 298 2.03 4.58 17.24
CA PHE A 298 1.18 4.72 16.05
C PHE A 298 -0.12 5.44 16.32
N TYR A 299 -0.54 6.30 15.39
CA TYR A 299 -1.81 7.03 15.46
C TYR A 299 -3.01 6.17 15.16
N ARG A 300 -2.92 5.30 14.14
CA ARG A 300 -4.02 4.48 13.63
C ARG A 300 -3.60 3.03 13.60
N ILE A 301 -4.24 2.23 14.43
CA ILE A 301 -3.98 0.81 14.58
C ILE A 301 -5.21 0.02 14.18
N ILE A 302 -5.05 -0.92 13.27
CA ILE A 302 -6.10 -1.82 12.80
C ILE A 302 -5.67 -3.26 13.08
N VAL A 303 -6.61 -4.09 13.55
CA VAL A 303 -6.43 -5.54 13.59
C VAL A 303 -7.39 -6.18 12.61
N ILE A 304 -6.85 -7.03 11.75
CA ILE A 304 -7.61 -7.79 10.75
C ILE A 304 -7.51 -9.26 11.07
N ASP A 305 -8.66 -9.88 11.23
CA ASP A 305 -8.80 -11.29 11.58
C ASP A 305 -9.23 -12.09 10.34
N ALA A 306 -8.43 -13.09 9.98
CA ALA A 306 -8.82 -14.10 9.01
C ALA A 306 -9.48 -15.24 9.77
N GLY A 307 -10.80 -15.41 9.63
CA GLY A 307 -11.56 -16.44 10.34
C GLY A 307 -10.98 -17.83 10.14
N HIS A 308 -11.12 -18.68 11.15
CA HIS A 308 -10.64 -20.08 11.17
C HIS A 308 -9.12 -20.22 11.02
N GLY A 309 -8.64 -21.37 10.54
CA GLY A 309 -7.20 -21.63 10.28
C GLY A 309 -6.69 -22.92 10.96
N GLY A 310 -5.60 -23.49 10.43
CA GLY A 310 -5.00 -24.72 10.96
C GLY A 310 -5.99 -25.86 11.06
N LYS A 311 -6.23 -26.35 12.29
CA LYS A 311 -7.19 -27.44 12.58
C LYS A 311 -8.67 -27.08 12.40
N ASP A 312 -9.00 -25.80 12.37
CA ASP A 312 -10.36 -25.29 12.16
C ASP A 312 -10.51 -24.91 10.69
N SER A 313 -11.19 -25.75 9.93
CA SER A 313 -11.44 -25.53 8.52
C SER A 313 -12.44 -24.40 8.27
N GLY A 314 -13.31 -24.09 9.26
CA GLY A 314 -14.56 -23.40 9.00
C GLY A 314 -15.50 -24.25 8.13
N ALA A 315 -16.44 -23.63 7.50
CA ALA A 315 -17.35 -24.28 6.57
C ALA A 315 -16.61 -24.78 5.31
N THR A 316 -17.16 -25.85 4.73
CA THR A 316 -16.65 -26.43 3.46
C THR A 316 -17.81 -26.62 2.48
N GLY A 317 -17.59 -26.36 1.22
CA GLY A 317 -18.59 -26.51 0.19
C GLY A 317 -18.06 -26.21 -1.22
N ASN A 318 -18.60 -26.87 -2.23
CA ASN A 318 -18.31 -26.61 -3.63
C ASN A 318 -16.82 -26.63 -3.99
N GLY A 319 -16.01 -27.46 -3.31
CA GLY A 319 -14.56 -27.54 -3.51
C GLY A 319 -13.75 -26.44 -2.79
N TYR A 320 -14.39 -25.60 -2.01
CA TYR A 320 -13.75 -24.54 -1.23
C TYR A 320 -13.73 -24.86 0.26
N ILE A 321 -12.77 -24.25 0.98
CA ILE A 321 -12.62 -24.32 2.44
C ILE A 321 -12.56 -22.90 2.97
N GLU A 322 -13.42 -22.53 3.90
CA GLU A 322 -13.57 -21.16 4.41
C GLU A 322 -12.24 -20.58 4.88
N LYS A 323 -11.45 -21.33 5.68
CA LYS A 323 -10.14 -20.84 6.17
C LYS A 323 -9.19 -20.36 5.05
N ASN A 324 -9.26 -21.01 3.87
CA ASN A 324 -8.40 -20.63 2.74
C ASN A 324 -8.92 -19.37 2.05
N MET A 325 -10.24 -19.25 1.93
CA MET A 325 -10.87 -18.08 1.32
C MET A 325 -10.68 -16.82 2.18
N THR A 326 -10.89 -16.93 3.48
CA THR A 326 -10.69 -15.81 4.42
C THR A 326 -9.24 -15.36 4.46
N LEU A 327 -8.27 -16.31 4.46
CA LEU A 327 -6.85 -16.00 4.38
C LEU A 327 -6.51 -15.27 3.07
N LYS A 328 -7.04 -15.73 1.92
CA LYS A 328 -6.82 -15.10 0.61
C LYS A 328 -7.33 -13.65 0.58
N ILE A 329 -8.53 -13.40 1.13
CA ILE A 329 -9.09 -12.05 1.24
C ILE A 329 -8.21 -11.17 2.13
N VAL A 330 -7.81 -11.66 3.32
CA VAL A 330 -6.98 -10.90 4.26
C VAL A 330 -5.59 -10.61 3.68
N GLN A 331 -5.01 -11.52 2.93
CA GLN A 331 -3.76 -11.27 2.19
C GLN A 331 -3.93 -10.18 1.12
N ASN A 332 -5.10 -10.09 0.48
CA ASN A 332 -5.40 -9.01 -0.45
C ASN A 332 -5.62 -7.66 0.26
N ILE A 333 -6.25 -7.65 1.44
CA ILE A 333 -6.33 -6.45 2.28
C ILE A 333 -4.91 -6.00 2.69
N LYS A 334 -4.07 -6.94 3.18
CA LYS A 334 -2.69 -6.67 3.55
C LYS A 334 -1.90 -6.01 2.43
N THR A 335 -2.12 -6.45 1.18
CA THR A 335 -1.45 -5.87 0.00
C THR A 335 -1.67 -4.37 -0.14
N ASN A 336 -2.88 -3.93 0.15
CA ASN A 336 -3.20 -2.52 0.07
C ASN A 336 -2.56 -1.76 1.24
N PHE A 337 -2.62 -2.31 2.46
CA PHE A 337 -2.01 -1.68 3.63
C PHE A 337 -0.48 -1.67 3.63
N ASP A 338 0.20 -2.65 3.03
CA ASP A 338 1.68 -2.69 2.96
C ASP A 338 2.28 -1.44 2.27
N SER A 339 1.48 -0.74 1.51
CA SER A 339 1.89 0.50 0.83
C SER A 339 1.26 1.76 1.44
N ASP A 340 0.55 1.64 2.55
CA ASP A 340 -0.10 2.76 3.24
C ASP A 340 0.54 3.04 4.60
N PRO A 341 1.45 4.02 4.70
CA PRO A 341 2.17 4.34 5.93
C PRO A 341 1.32 5.04 6.99
N LEU A 342 0.04 5.33 6.70
CA LEU A 342 -0.85 6.00 7.67
C LEU A 342 -1.39 5.03 8.71
N TYR A 343 -1.28 3.72 8.48
CA TYR A 343 -1.86 2.69 9.32
C TYR A 343 -0.82 1.66 9.77
N LYS A 344 -0.84 1.33 11.05
CA LYS A 344 -0.22 0.12 11.56
C LYS A 344 -1.27 -0.98 11.58
N VAL A 345 -1.02 -2.05 10.85
CA VAL A 345 -1.95 -3.17 10.77
C VAL A 345 -1.34 -4.43 11.38
N TYR A 346 -2.07 -5.06 12.27
CA TYR A 346 -1.78 -6.38 12.81
C TYR A 346 -2.78 -7.39 12.25
N TYR A 347 -2.34 -8.61 12.05
CA TYR A 347 -3.16 -9.69 11.49
C TYR A 347 -3.19 -10.85 12.48
N THR A 348 -4.35 -11.45 12.69
CA THR A 348 -4.44 -12.62 13.57
C THR A 348 -3.68 -13.80 12.96
N ARG A 349 -3.70 -13.94 11.63
CA ARG A 349 -2.88 -14.89 10.89
C ARG A 349 -2.64 -14.42 9.45
N LEU A 350 -1.50 -14.83 8.89
CA LEU A 350 -1.12 -14.64 7.49
C LEU A 350 -0.68 -15.96 6.83
N SER A 351 -0.85 -17.07 7.55
CA SER A 351 -0.61 -18.44 7.08
C SER A 351 -1.69 -19.36 7.62
N ASP A 352 -1.62 -20.65 7.28
CA ASP A 352 -2.59 -21.65 7.76
C ASP A 352 -2.21 -22.16 9.15
N TRP A 353 -2.44 -21.34 10.19
CA TRP A 353 -2.37 -21.75 11.60
C TRP A 353 -3.64 -21.28 12.33
N TYR A 354 -3.90 -21.82 13.50
CA TYR A 354 -5.11 -21.57 14.28
C TYR A 354 -4.86 -20.67 15.48
N PRO A 355 -5.13 -19.37 15.42
CA PRO A 355 -5.29 -18.56 16.62
C PRO A 355 -6.63 -18.89 17.28
N THR A 356 -6.62 -19.13 18.59
CA THR A 356 -7.84 -19.30 19.38
C THR A 356 -8.72 -18.05 19.30
N LEU A 357 -10.02 -18.19 19.60
CA LEU A 357 -10.92 -17.03 19.64
C LEU A 357 -10.42 -15.95 20.60
N THR A 358 -9.85 -16.36 21.75
CA THR A 358 -9.25 -15.44 22.73
C THR A 358 -8.04 -14.69 22.16
N GLU A 359 -7.11 -15.38 21.52
CA GLU A 359 -5.94 -14.75 20.93
C GLU A 359 -6.27 -13.70 19.86
N ARG A 360 -7.39 -13.90 19.13
CA ARG A 360 -7.83 -12.95 18.09
C ARG A 360 -8.21 -11.58 18.68
N TYR A 361 -9.08 -11.55 19.69
CA TYR A 361 -9.48 -10.28 20.30
C TYR A 361 -8.44 -9.76 21.31
N ASP A 362 -7.65 -10.63 21.94
CA ASP A 362 -6.57 -10.20 22.83
C ASP A 362 -5.44 -9.51 22.08
N LEU A 363 -5.12 -9.93 20.86
CA LEU A 363 -4.20 -9.18 20.01
C LEU A 363 -4.70 -7.75 19.83
N ALA A 364 -5.97 -7.59 19.44
CA ALA A 364 -6.55 -6.26 19.22
C ALA A 364 -6.56 -5.39 20.48
N ASN A 365 -6.90 -5.98 21.62
CA ASN A 365 -6.92 -5.29 22.90
C ASN A 365 -5.50 -4.92 23.37
N THR A 366 -4.52 -5.84 23.20
CA THR A 366 -3.13 -5.63 23.62
C THR A 366 -2.44 -4.52 22.84
N VAL A 367 -2.66 -4.45 21.53
CA VAL A 367 -2.10 -3.37 20.71
C VAL A 367 -2.88 -2.06 20.81
N ASN A 368 -3.98 -2.03 21.57
CA ASN A 368 -4.93 -0.93 21.70
C ASN A 368 -5.38 -0.43 20.32
N ALA A 369 -5.93 -1.36 19.54
CA ALA A 369 -6.37 -1.08 18.17
C ALA A 369 -7.55 -0.08 18.16
N ASP A 370 -7.65 0.70 17.09
CA ASP A 370 -8.78 1.60 16.83
C ASP A 370 -9.94 0.86 16.12
N ARG A 371 -9.60 -0.14 15.30
CA ARG A 371 -10.54 -0.91 14.49
C ARG A 371 -10.18 -2.40 14.51
N PHE A 372 -11.22 -3.21 14.52
CA PHE A 372 -11.12 -4.66 14.35
C PHE A 372 -12.08 -5.10 13.24
N LEU A 373 -11.60 -5.89 12.31
CA LEU A 373 -12.40 -6.51 11.25
C LEU A 373 -12.11 -8.00 11.21
N SER A 374 -13.11 -8.85 11.41
CA SER A 374 -13.06 -10.29 11.15
C SER A 374 -13.69 -10.58 9.79
N VAL A 375 -13.06 -11.45 9.00
CA VAL A 375 -13.50 -11.83 7.65
C VAL A 375 -13.88 -13.31 7.67
N HIS A 376 -15.11 -13.60 7.26
CA HIS A 376 -15.71 -14.92 7.24
C HIS A 376 -16.49 -15.19 5.95
N ILE A 377 -16.88 -16.47 5.75
CA ILE A 377 -17.74 -16.92 4.68
C ILE A 377 -18.85 -17.75 5.31
N ASN A 378 -20.07 -17.33 5.18
CA ASN A 378 -21.24 -17.96 5.76
C ASN A 378 -21.52 -19.35 5.15
N SER A 379 -22.34 -20.13 5.83
CA SER A 379 -22.85 -21.42 5.36
C SER A 379 -24.28 -21.62 5.79
N ALA A 380 -25.05 -22.40 5.03
CA ALA A 380 -26.40 -22.83 5.35
C ALA A 380 -26.65 -24.21 4.77
N ASP A 381 -27.63 -24.90 5.31
CA ASP A 381 -28.08 -26.21 4.79
C ASP A 381 -28.62 -26.08 3.36
N SER A 382 -29.28 -24.97 3.07
CA SER A 382 -29.79 -24.68 1.72
C SER A 382 -28.68 -24.15 0.80
N ALA A 383 -28.46 -24.84 -0.30
CA ALA A 383 -27.57 -24.38 -1.39
C ALA A 383 -28.09 -23.10 -2.11
N SER A 384 -29.34 -22.70 -1.88
CA SER A 384 -29.91 -21.45 -2.42
C SER A 384 -29.63 -20.22 -1.53
N ALA A 385 -29.15 -20.42 -0.30
CA ALA A 385 -28.76 -19.31 0.57
C ALA A 385 -27.67 -18.46 -0.08
N LYS A 386 -27.83 -17.14 -0.05
CA LYS A 386 -26.96 -16.22 -0.75
C LYS A 386 -26.94 -14.84 -0.10
N GLY A 387 -25.93 -14.06 -0.42
CA GLY A 387 -25.83 -12.65 -0.07
C GLY A 387 -24.85 -12.38 1.06
N THR A 388 -24.49 -11.12 1.19
CA THR A 388 -23.51 -10.58 2.14
C THR A 388 -24.23 -10.06 3.38
N GLU A 389 -23.71 -10.35 4.57
CA GLU A 389 -24.16 -9.76 5.83
C GLU A 389 -22.98 -9.29 6.67
N THR A 390 -23.23 -8.38 7.60
CA THR A 390 -22.18 -7.91 8.52
C THR A 390 -22.71 -7.92 9.94
N LEU A 391 -21.98 -8.63 10.79
CA LEU A 391 -22.33 -8.84 12.16
C LEU A 391 -21.67 -7.78 13.05
N TYR A 392 -22.42 -7.30 14.05
CA TYR A 392 -21.93 -6.27 14.98
C TYR A 392 -22.52 -6.48 16.38
N LYS A 393 -21.87 -5.85 17.38
CA LYS A 393 -22.36 -5.72 18.75
C LYS A 393 -22.70 -4.27 19.06
N ASP A 394 -21.69 -3.41 19.21
CA ASP A 394 -21.87 -2.05 19.73
C ASP A 394 -21.81 -0.95 18.64
N TYR A 395 -21.09 -1.18 17.55
CA TYR A 395 -20.73 -0.14 16.60
C TYR A 395 -21.42 -0.29 15.23
N LYS A 396 -22.76 -0.09 15.23
CA LYS A 396 -23.59 -0.26 14.02
C LYS A 396 -23.15 0.60 12.84
N THR A 397 -22.72 1.84 13.10
CA THR A 397 -22.22 2.75 12.03
C THR A 397 -20.95 2.20 11.38
N TYR A 398 -20.01 1.70 12.17
CA TYR A 398 -18.80 1.06 11.65
C TYR A 398 -19.16 -0.19 10.82
N ALA A 399 -20.03 -1.04 11.34
CA ALA A 399 -20.51 -2.20 10.60
C ALA A 399 -21.17 -1.82 9.27
N SER A 400 -21.92 -0.71 9.22
CA SER A 400 -22.55 -0.22 7.98
C SER A 400 -21.51 0.19 6.92
N VAL A 401 -20.41 0.81 7.32
CA VAL A 401 -19.31 1.16 6.42
C VAL A 401 -18.66 -0.10 5.86
N ILE A 402 -18.38 -1.08 6.71
CA ILE A 402 -17.84 -2.39 6.30
C ILE A 402 -18.80 -3.11 5.35
N HIS A 403 -20.09 -3.16 5.70
CA HIS A 403 -21.11 -3.84 4.91
C HIS A 403 -21.26 -3.28 3.49
N SER A 404 -21.32 -1.96 3.37
CA SER A 404 -21.40 -1.31 2.05
C SER A 404 -20.22 -1.67 1.15
N SER A 405 -19.02 -1.79 1.73
CA SER A 405 -17.82 -2.18 1.00
C SER A 405 -17.76 -3.68 0.72
N SER A 406 -18.29 -4.51 1.60
CA SER A 406 -18.44 -5.96 1.37
C SER A 406 -19.33 -6.22 0.16
N LEU A 407 -20.49 -5.57 0.10
CA LEU A 407 -21.40 -5.63 -1.07
C LEU A 407 -20.69 -5.18 -2.35
N SER A 408 -20.02 -4.02 -2.32
CA SER A 408 -19.28 -3.50 -3.47
C SER A 408 -18.15 -4.44 -3.92
N GLY A 409 -17.40 -5.00 -2.99
CA GLY A 409 -16.36 -5.99 -3.25
C GLY A 409 -16.91 -7.24 -3.93
N MET A 410 -18.03 -7.73 -3.46
CA MET A 410 -18.79 -8.85 -4.06
C MET A 410 -19.43 -8.48 -5.42
N GLY A 411 -19.53 -7.20 -5.76
CA GLY A 411 -20.23 -6.72 -6.96
C GLY A 411 -21.74 -6.76 -6.80
N TYR A 412 -22.23 -6.59 -5.58
CA TYR A 412 -23.63 -6.52 -5.26
C TYR A 412 -24.08 -5.08 -5.01
N THR A 413 -25.36 -4.83 -5.26
CA THR A 413 -25.98 -3.54 -5.01
C THR A 413 -26.69 -3.56 -3.66
N LYS A 414 -26.57 -2.46 -2.90
CA LYS A 414 -27.31 -2.28 -1.66
C LYS A 414 -28.83 -2.34 -1.92
N GLY A 415 -29.55 -3.07 -1.07
CA GLY A 415 -30.99 -3.30 -1.22
C GLY A 415 -31.36 -4.38 -2.25
N SER A 416 -30.39 -5.05 -2.88
CA SER A 416 -30.66 -6.22 -3.74
C SER A 416 -30.96 -7.47 -2.92
N SER A 417 -31.38 -8.54 -3.58
CA SER A 417 -31.62 -9.86 -2.93
C SER A 417 -30.32 -10.50 -2.37
N TYR A 418 -29.17 -9.90 -2.61
CA TYR A 418 -27.86 -10.29 -2.05
C TYR A 418 -27.44 -9.42 -0.86
N ASP A 419 -28.21 -8.40 -0.51
CA ASP A 419 -28.00 -7.55 0.66
C ASP A 419 -28.79 -8.11 1.85
N ARG A 420 -28.10 -8.84 2.74
CA ARG A 420 -28.68 -9.41 3.96
C ARG A 420 -28.58 -8.46 5.15
N SER A 421 -28.09 -7.25 4.92
CA SER A 421 -28.03 -6.17 5.91
C SER A 421 -27.10 -6.43 7.11
N LEU A 422 -27.31 -5.67 8.17
CA LEU A 422 -26.56 -5.76 9.41
C LEU A 422 -27.26 -6.67 10.40
N VAL A 423 -26.51 -7.57 11.03
CA VAL A 423 -27.03 -8.54 11.99
C VAL A 423 -26.44 -8.28 13.38
N TYR A 424 -27.30 -8.04 14.37
CA TYR A 424 -26.88 -7.87 15.76
C TYR A 424 -26.51 -9.21 16.38
N ARG A 425 -25.24 -9.38 16.82
CA ARG A 425 -24.70 -10.63 17.37
C ARG A 425 -23.81 -10.37 18.60
N PRO A 426 -24.39 -9.95 19.75
CA PRO A 426 -23.62 -9.57 20.94
C PRO A 426 -22.87 -10.73 21.59
N GLY A 427 -23.29 -11.98 21.37
CA GLY A 427 -22.70 -13.18 21.95
C GLY A 427 -21.46 -13.69 21.16
N LEU A 428 -21.21 -13.17 19.95
CA LEU A 428 -20.11 -13.66 19.11
C LEU A 428 -18.76 -13.33 19.74
N ALA A 429 -17.91 -14.34 19.95
CA ALA A 429 -16.70 -14.24 20.76
C ALA A 429 -15.80 -13.07 20.38
N VAL A 430 -15.47 -12.91 19.11
CA VAL A 430 -14.57 -11.84 18.64
C VAL A 430 -15.19 -10.44 18.76
N LEU A 431 -16.52 -10.31 18.66
CA LEU A 431 -17.22 -9.04 18.87
C LEU A 431 -17.43 -8.73 20.35
N ARG A 432 -17.65 -9.77 21.16
CA ARG A 432 -17.83 -9.63 22.62
C ARG A 432 -16.51 -9.29 23.32
N GLY A 433 -15.40 -9.90 22.87
CA GLY A 433 -14.08 -9.76 23.50
C GLY A 433 -13.32 -8.49 23.11
N THR A 434 -13.60 -7.89 21.94
CA THR A 434 -12.94 -6.66 21.49
C THR A 434 -13.44 -5.42 22.22
N LYS A 435 -12.55 -4.47 22.52
CA LYS A 435 -12.82 -3.22 23.25
C LYS A 435 -12.94 -1.98 22.34
N MET A 436 -12.73 -2.14 21.04
CA MET A 436 -12.76 -1.08 20.03
C MET A 436 -13.88 -1.30 19.01
N MET A 437 -14.02 -0.39 18.05
CA MET A 437 -14.96 -0.57 16.94
C MET A 437 -14.66 -1.87 16.22
N SER A 438 -15.60 -2.81 16.25
CA SER A 438 -15.46 -4.15 15.70
C SER A 438 -16.65 -4.56 14.86
N ALA A 439 -16.37 -5.33 13.79
CA ALA A 439 -17.34 -5.94 12.91
C ALA A 439 -16.83 -7.28 12.40
N LEU A 440 -17.75 -8.18 12.05
CA LEU A 440 -17.47 -9.42 11.33
C LEU A 440 -18.25 -9.40 10.02
N ALA A 441 -17.53 -9.58 8.92
CA ALA A 441 -18.09 -9.53 7.58
C ALA A 441 -18.19 -10.94 7.00
N GLU A 442 -19.41 -11.38 6.70
CA GLU A 442 -19.75 -12.61 5.98
C GLU A 442 -19.89 -12.25 4.49
N MET A 443 -18.91 -12.67 3.67
CA MET A 443 -18.86 -12.26 2.28
C MET A 443 -19.95 -12.84 1.40
N GLY A 444 -20.47 -14.00 1.77
CA GLY A 444 -21.48 -14.77 1.04
C GLY A 444 -21.53 -16.18 1.59
N PHE A 445 -22.17 -17.12 0.91
CA PHE A 445 -22.39 -18.48 1.37
C PHE A 445 -21.51 -19.49 0.62
N ILE A 446 -20.66 -20.22 1.36
CA ILE A 446 -19.82 -21.28 0.78
C ILE A 446 -20.65 -22.47 0.29
N SER A 447 -21.84 -22.69 0.88
CA SER A 447 -22.81 -23.71 0.47
C SER A 447 -23.46 -23.42 -0.90
N ASN A 448 -23.37 -22.18 -1.40
CA ASN A 448 -23.86 -21.77 -2.71
C ASN A 448 -22.71 -21.77 -3.72
N SER A 449 -22.80 -22.59 -4.77
CA SER A 449 -21.74 -22.76 -5.77
C SER A 449 -21.42 -21.47 -6.55
N THR A 450 -22.43 -20.66 -6.84
CA THR A 450 -22.24 -19.37 -7.53
C THR A 450 -21.52 -18.36 -6.63
N GLU A 451 -21.87 -18.30 -5.34
CA GLU A 451 -21.24 -17.37 -4.40
C GLU A 451 -19.83 -17.78 -4.04
N SER A 452 -19.60 -19.07 -3.76
CA SER A 452 -18.25 -19.55 -3.44
C SER A 452 -17.26 -19.28 -4.59
N ALA A 453 -17.66 -19.56 -5.84
CA ALA A 453 -16.87 -19.22 -7.02
C ALA A 453 -16.68 -17.70 -7.19
N ARG A 454 -17.72 -16.89 -6.91
CA ARG A 454 -17.66 -15.44 -6.96
C ARG A 454 -16.70 -14.86 -5.92
N ILE A 455 -16.75 -15.33 -4.68
CA ILE A 455 -15.85 -14.89 -3.61
C ILE A 455 -14.41 -15.16 -3.99
N ASP A 456 -14.11 -16.34 -4.52
CA ASP A 456 -12.77 -16.71 -4.95
C ASP A 456 -12.27 -15.82 -6.10
N ALA A 457 -13.08 -15.66 -7.14
CA ALA A 457 -12.75 -14.85 -8.32
C ALA A 457 -12.61 -13.35 -7.99
N ARG A 458 -13.35 -12.85 -7.01
CA ARG A 458 -13.37 -11.43 -6.62
C ARG A 458 -12.55 -11.12 -5.36
N SER A 459 -11.79 -12.07 -4.84
CA SER A 459 -11.03 -11.91 -3.58
C SER A 459 -10.13 -10.66 -3.56
N GLU A 460 -9.57 -10.25 -4.71
CA GLU A 460 -8.78 -9.00 -4.83
C GLU A 460 -9.68 -7.76 -4.73
N ALA A 461 -10.83 -7.77 -5.40
CA ALA A 461 -11.80 -6.67 -5.34
C ALA A 461 -12.40 -6.52 -3.94
N ILE A 462 -12.72 -7.63 -3.28
CA ILE A 462 -13.18 -7.67 -1.88
C ILE A 462 -12.12 -7.08 -0.96
N GLY A 463 -10.88 -7.55 -1.08
CA GLY A 463 -9.76 -7.04 -0.28
C GLY A 463 -9.53 -5.55 -0.46
N SER A 464 -9.63 -5.03 -1.69
CA SER A 464 -9.48 -3.61 -1.99
C SER A 464 -10.64 -2.78 -1.44
N ALA A 465 -11.88 -3.27 -1.52
CA ALA A 465 -13.04 -2.59 -0.98
C ALA A 465 -13.00 -2.53 0.56
N LEU A 466 -12.64 -3.62 1.23
CA LEU A 466 -12.49 -3.65 2.68
C LEU A 466 -11.36 -2.75 3.17
N TYR A 467 -10.22 -2.68 2.46
CA TYR A 467 -9.17 -1.71 2.74
C TYR A 467 -9.70 -0.28 2.69
N GLN A 468 -10.43 0.10 1.63
CA GLN A 468 -11.01 1.44 1.50
C GLN A 468 -11.98 1.76 2.63
N SER A 469 -12.83 0.79 3.04
CA SER A 469 -13.77 0.99 4.14
C SER A 469 -13.07 1.19 5.49
N LEU A 470 -12.02 0.40 5.75
CA LEU A 470 -11.21 0.57 6.95
C LEU A 470 -10.57 1.97 7.01
N CYS A 471 -10.00 2.45 5.89
CA CYS A 471 -9.46 3.81 5.81
C CYS A 471 -10.54 4.87 6.02
N ASN A 472 -11.69 4.74 5.37
CA ASN A 472 -12.81 5.67 5.47
C ASN A 472 -13.44 5.71 6.87
N SER A 473 -13.34 4.64 7.65
CA SER A 473 -13.86 4.57 9.01
C SER A 473 -13.15 5.49 10.02
N PHE A 474 -12.04 6.10 9.63
CA PHE A 474 -11.30 7.07 10.46
C PHE A 474 -11.62 8.54 10.14
N ASN A 475 -12.46 8.78 9.13
CA ASN A 475 -12.87 10.15 8.72
C ASN A 475 -14.18 10.56 9.37
#